data_c3805b07a1f1c685b2b9504b3a131d48
#
_entry.id   c3805b07a1f1c685b2b9504b3a131d48
#
_cell.length_a   1.000
_cell.length_b   1.000
_cell.length_c   1.000
_cell.angle_alpha   90.00
_cell.angle_beta   90.00
_cell.angle_gamma   90.00
#
_symmetry.space_group_name_H-M   'P 1'
#
loop_
_entity.id
_entity.type
_entity.pdbx_description
1 polymer ?
#
loop_
_entity_poly.entity_id
_entity_poly.type
_entity_poly.pdbx_seq_one_letter_code
_entity_poly.pdbx_strand_id
1 'polypeptide(L)'
;MQTVLPLDKTKDFFSGLKQQAGKILKREFVKYEQSYASYKTTFERALFTVNVSIDNNSKINGLFVKPFKADNLPKFERNTTKLIFPFNGEWTVVWGGDTKELNYHVENEAQKNAFDVVITDEKGNSFKTDGKNNEDYYAFGKELIAPCDGEIVLVVDGIKDNVPGMLNPIYVPGNTVIIKTANNEYLFFAHFKQHSIVVKQGQKVKQGQLLGLCGNSGNSTESHLHFHIQNVEDMNIATGVKCYFDKVQVNGQTKNDYSPIQKDKIRNI
;
A
#
# COMPACT_ATOMS: atom_id res chain seq x y z
N MET A 1 6.65 -26.20 -27.93
CA MET A 1 5.59 -25.60 -27.12
C MET A 1 4.28 -26.38 -27.16
N GLN A 2 3.81 -26.83 -28.32
CA GLN A 2 2.53 -27.59 -28.44
C GLN A 2 2.50 -28.88 -27.62
N THR A 3 3.63 -29.54 -27.39
CA THR A 3 3.74 -30.74 -26.55
C THR A 3 3.74 -30.42 -25.04
N VAL A 4 4.19 -29.26 -24.63
CA VAL A 4 4.27 -28.84 -23.23
C VAL A 4 3.07 -28.00 -22.83
N LEU A 5 2.53 -27.18 -23.75
CA LEU A 5 1.35 -26.36 -23.57
C LEU A 5 0.40 -26.47 -24.76
N PRO A 6 -0.46 -27.52 -24.81
CA PRO A 6 -1.49 -27.69 -25.83
C PRO A 6 -2.45 -26.52 -25.94
N LEU A 7 -3.16 -26.37 -27.05
CA LEU A 7 -3.99 -25.20 -27.36
C LEU A 7 -5.07 -24.95 -26.31
N ASP A 8 -5.70 -25.98 -25.80
CA ASP A 8 -6.70 -25.92 -24.72
C ASP A 8 -6.07 -25.32 -23.43
N LYS A 9 -4.98 -25.89 -22.96
CA LYS A 9 -4.25 -25.39 -21.78
C LYS A 9 -3.69 -23.99 -21.99
N THR A 10 -3.30 -23.65 -23.23
CA THR A 10 -2.88 -22.28 -23.57
C THR A 10 -4.03 -21.28 -23.38
N LYS A 11 -5.24 -21.66 -23.84
CA LYS A 11 -6.45 -20.83 -23.65
C LYS A 11 -6.79 -20.65 -22.17
N ASP A 12 -6.74 -21.76 -21.41
CA ASP A 12 -7.03 -21.73 -19.97
C ASP A 12 -6.02 -20.86 -19.22
N PHE A 13 -4.72 -20.97 -19.55
CA PHE A 13 -3.67 -20.13 -18.97
C PHE A 13 -3.94 -18.64 -19.22
N PHE A 14 -4.22 -18.24 -20.45
CA PHE A 14 -4.49 -16.82 -20.76
C PHE A 14 -5.81 -16.33 -20.17
N SER A 15 -6.84 -17.19 -20.13
CA SER A 15 -8.10 -16.85 -19.45
C SER A 15 -7.88 -16.63 -17.95
N GLY A 16 -7.15 -17.53 -17.29
CA GLY A 16 -6.80 -17.40 -15.87
C GLY A 16 -5.96 -16.16 -15.59
N LEU A 17 -4.94 -15.90 -16.42
CA LEU A 17 -4.10 -14.70 -16.29
C LEU A 17 -4.93 -13.42 -16.45
N LYS A 18 -5.83 -13.38 -17.45
CA LYS A 18 -6.73 -12.24 -17.66
C LYS A 18 -7.72 -12.06 -16.50
N GLN A 19 -8.24 -13.15 -15.95
CA GLN A 19 -9.13 -13.11 -14.80
C GLN A 19 -8.43 -12.59 -13.55
N GLN A 20 -7.18 -12.99 -13.30
CA GLN A 20 -6.41 -12.59 -12.13
C GLN A 20 -5.81 -11.19 -12.28
N ALA A 21 -5.17 -10.90 -13.39
CA ALA A 21 -4.38 -9.69 -13.59
C ALA A 21 -5.10 -8.57 -14.37
N GLY A 22 -6.20 -8.89 -15.06
CA GLY A 22 -6.91 -7.95 -15.94
C GLY A 22 -6.26 -7.80 -17.31
N LYS A 23 -6.57 -6.69 -17.99
CA LYS A 23 -6.00 -6.37 -19.30
C LYS A 23 -4.56 -5.89 -19.17
N ILE A 24 -3.77 -6.07 -20.23
CA ILE A 24 -2.45 -5.45 -20.35
C ILE A 24 -2.64 -3.95 -20.65
N LEU A 25 -2.04 -3.11 -19.81
CA LEU A 25 -2.02 -1.65 -19.97
C LEU A 25 -0.74 -1.18 -20.65
N LYS A 26 0.41 -1.77 -20.30
CA LYS A 26 1.72 -1.36 -20.84
C LYS A 26 2.68 -2.55 -20.93
N ARG A 27 3.58 -2.51 -21.89
CA ARG A 27 4.70 -3.45 -22.06
C ARG A 27 5.97 -2.68 -22.33
N GLU A 28 7.04 -3.01 -21.60
CA GLU A 28 8.36 -2.39 -21.73
C GLU A 28 9.39 -3.50 -21.86
N PHE A 29 10.19 -3.48 -22.91
CA PHE A 29 11.31 -4.41 -23.04
C PHE A 29 12.34 -4.12 -21.95
N VAL A 30 12.79 -5.18 -21.25
CA VAL A 30 13.78 -5.05 -20.17
C VAL A 30 15.14 -5.55 -20.63
N LYS A 31 15.22 -6.80 -21.09
CA LYS A 31 16.46 -7.44 -21.50
C LYS A 31 16.22 -8.73 -22.29
N TYR A 32 17.28 -9.19 -22.92
CA TYR A 32 17.40 -10.60 -23.32
C TYR A 32 18.10 -11.38 -22.22
N GLU A 33 17.55 -12.53 -21.86
CA GLU A 33 18.13 -13.47 -20.90
C GLU A 33 18.06 -14.86 -21.49
N GLN A 34 19.23 -15.42 -21.82
CA GLN A 34 19.34 -16.64 -22.62
C GLN A 34 18.59 -16.50 -23.97
N SER A 35 17.59 -17.34 -24.21
CA SER A 35 16.76 -17.32 -25.43
C SER A 35 15.46 -16.52 -25.28
N TYR A 36 15.24 -15.86 -24.14
CA TYR A 36 14.01 -15.14 -23.85
C TYR A 36 14.17 -13.62 -23.93
N ALA A 37 13.23 -12.99 -24.63
CA ALA A 37 12.97 -11.55 -24.47
C ALA A 37 12.07 -11.36 -23.24
N SER A 38 12.54 -10.58 -22.26
CA SER A 38 11.84 -10.28 -21.02
C SER A 38 11.19 -8.91 -21.10
N TYR A 39 9.90 -8.85 -20.79
CA TYR A 39 9.11 -7.63 -20.79
C TYR A 39 8.53 -7.35 -19.41
N LYS A 40 8.75 -6.16 -18.86
CA LYS A 40 7.94 -5.60 -17.78
C LYS A 40 6.54 -5.34 -18.34
N THR A 41 5.56 -6.05 -17.84
CA THR A 41 4.18 -5.98 -18.33
C THR A 41 3.25 -5.55 -17.22
N THR A 42 2.71 -4.33 -17.36
CA THR A 42 1.71 -3.76 -16.45
C THR A 42 0.34 -4.22 -16.88
N PHE A 43 -0.36 -4.91 -16.00
CA PHE A 43 -1.76 -5.28 -16.11
C PHE A 43 -2.61 -4.33 -15.26
N GLU A 44 -3.94 -4.42 -15.38
CA GLU A 44 -4.87 -3.61 -14.56
C GLU A 44 -4.68 -3.85 -13.05
N ARG A 45 -4.28 -5.06 -12.63
CA ARG A 45 -4.19 -5.49 -11.22
C ARG A 45 -2.86 -6.15 -10.83
N ALA A 46 -1.88 -6.17 -11.73
CA ALA A 46 -0.61 -6.84 -11.46
C ALA A 46 0.53 -6.30 -12.34
N LEU A 47 1.76 -6.49 -11.85
CA LEU A 47 2.98 -6.21 -12.59
C LEU A 47 3.80 -7.49 -12.72
N PHE A 48 3.98 -7.97 -13.96
CA PHE A 48 4.68 -9.21 -14.25
C PHE A 48 5.86 -9.01 -15.19
N THR A 49 6.85 -9.90 -15.09
CA THR A 49 7.80 -10.16 -16.16
C THR A 49 7.19 -11.23 -17.05
N VAL A 50 6.92 -10.86 -18.30
CA VAL A 50 6.52 -11.81 -19.36
C VAL A 50 7.74 -12.14 -20.20
N ASN A 51 8.11 -13.42 -20.23
CA ASN A 51 9.27 -13.92 -20.95
C ASN A 51 8.79 -14.70 -22.17
N VAL A 52 9.27 -14.32 -23.33
CA VAL A 52 8.88 -14.94 -24.61
C VAL A 52 10.12 -15.34 -25.38
N SER A 53 10.15 -16.58 -25.87
CA SER A 53 11.15 -17.02 -26.84
C SER A 53 10.50 -17.50 -28.13
N ILE A 54 11.23 -17.38 -29.23
CA ILE A 54 10.81 -17.84 -30.55
C ILE A 54 11.84 -18.80 -31.14
N ASP A 55 11.37 -19.72 -31.97
CA ASP A 55 12.23 -20.60 -32.76
C ASP A 55 12.73 -19.93 -34.06
N ASN A 56 13.54 -20.65 -34.84
CA ASN A 56 14.10 -20.18 -36.11
C ASN A 56 13.04 -19.87 -37.17
N ASN A 57 11.80 -20.30 -36.99
CA ASN A 57 10.66 -20.02 -37.86
C ASN A 57 9.78 -18.88 -37.33
N SER A 58 10.28 -18.12 -36.37
CA SER A 58 9.56 -17.03 -35.68
C SER A 58 8.28 -17.45 -34.95
N LYS A 59 8.17 -18.75 -34.57
CA LYS A 59 7.05 -19.24 -33.75
C LYS A 59 7.44 -19.22 -32.28
N ILE A 60 6.49 -18.85 -31.43
CA ILE A 60 6.69 -18.89 -29.97
C ILE A 60 6.94 -20.33 -29.55
N ASN A 61 8.10 -20.59 -28.97
CA ASN A 61 8.51 -21.88 -28.43
C ASN A 61 8.69 -21.89 -26.91
N GLY A 62 8.65 -20.71 -26.26
CA GLY A 62 8.66 -20.57 -24.81
C GLY A 62 7.88 -19.34 -24.37
N LEU A 63 7.11 -19.51 -23.30
CA LEU A 63 6.38 -18.45 -22.62
C LEU A 63 6.31 -18.75 -21.13
N PHE A 64 6.74 -17.81 -20.29
CA PHE A 64 6.45 -17.91 -18.87
C PHE A 64 6.28 -16.52 -18.24
N VAL A 65 5.46 -16.45 -17.20
CA VAL A 65 5.10 -15.23 -16.49
C VAL A 65 5.50 -15.40 -15.03
N LYS A 66 6.19 -14.41 -14.49
CA LYS A 66 6.58 -14.36 -13.07
C LYS A 66 6.34 -12.95 -12.51
N PRO A 67 6.19 -12.76 -11.20
CA PRO A 67 6.17 -11.43 -10.61
C PRO A 67 7.38 -10.61 -11.09
N PHE A 68 7.15 -9.34 -11.44
CA PHE A 68 8.24 -8.46 -11.84
C PHE A 68 9.11 -8.15 -10.61
N LYS A 69 10.41 -8.38 -10.74
CA LYS A 69 11.40 -7.91 -9.78
C LYS A 69 12.25 -6.87 -10.47
N ALA A 70 12.24 -5.65 -9.95
CA ALA A 70 13.11 -4.60 -10.46
C ALA A 70 14.52 -4.81 -9.89
N ASP A 71 15.51 -4.77 -10.78
CA ASP A 71 16.92 -4.75 -10.36
C ASP A 71 17.29 -3.32 -9.93
N ASN A 72 18.17 -3.22 -8.93
CA ASN A 72 18.74 -1.95 -8.46
C ASN A 72 17.75 -0.91 -7.90
N LEU A 73 16.67 -1.34 -7.23
CA LEU A 73 15.83 -0.41 -6.48
C LEU A 73 16.60 0.23 -5.31
N PRO A 74 16.30 1.49 -4.96
CA PRO A 74 16.89 2.12 -3.77
C PRO A 74 16.66 1.25 -2.53
N LYS A 75 17.67 1.13 -1.68
CA LYS A 75 17.55 0.41 -0.42
C LYS A 75 17.61 1.41 0.72
N PHE A 76 16.58 1.43 1.53
CA PHE A 76 16.52 2.22 2.76
C PHE A 76 16.30 1.28 3.94
N GLU A 77 17.14 1.34 4.94
CA GLU A 77 16.91 0.60 6.18
C GLU A 77 15.79 1.25 6.99
N ARG A 78 15.76 2.59 6.98
CA ARG A 78 14.75 3.42 7.67
C ARG A 78 14.57 4.77 6.95
N ASN A 79 13.50 5.49 7.32
CA ASN A 79 13.33 6.87 6.86
C ASN A 79 14.39 7.81 7.42
N THR A 80 14.75 8.80 6.63
CA THR A 80 15.62 9.94 7.01
C THR A 80 14.83 11.24 7.17
N THR A 81 13.64 11.31 6.53
CA THR A 81 12.72 12.44 6.70
C THR A 81 12.14 12.42 8.11
N LYS A 82 12.16 13.56 8.79
CA LYS A 82 11.52 13.73 10.09
C LYS A 82 10.02 13.77 9.93
N LEU A 83 9.31 12.93 10.69
CA LEU A 83 7.88 12.74 10.59
C LEU A 83 7.18 13.02 11.92
N ILE A 84 6.01 13.62 11.85
CA ILE A 84 4.97 13.55 12.90
C ILE A 84 3.99 12.43 12.55
N PHE A 85 3.11 12.03 13.48
CA PHE A 85 2.01 11.12 13.13
C PHE A 85 1.05 11.79 12.13
N PRO A 86 0.52 11.04 11.16
CA PRO A 86 -0.32 11.57 10.09
C PRO A 86 -1.78 11.86 10.51
N PHE A 87 -2.01 12.20 11.77
CA PHE A 87 -3.32 12.48 12.35
C PHE A 87 -3.20 13.37 13.59
N ASN A 88 -4.35 13.90 14.02
CA ASN A 88 -4.51 14.61 15.29
C ASN A 88 -5.18 13.70 16.33
N GLY A 89 -4.99 14.03 17.63
CA GLY A 89 -5.54 13.24 18.74
C GLY A 89 -4.74 11.99 19.05
N GLU A 90 -5.29 11.14 19.91
CA GLU A 90 -4.68 9.87 20.32
C GLU A 90 -5.25 8.71 19.52
N TRP A 91 -4.37 7.89 18.95
CA TRP A 91 -4.71 6.68 18.21
C TRP A 91 -4.01 5.47 18.82
N THR A 92 -4.57 4.29 18.58
CA THR A 92 -4.04 3.01 19.06
C THR A 92 -3.51 2.20 17.88
N VAL A 93 -2.29 1.66 18.01
CA VAL A 93 -1.67 0.79 17.01
C VAL A 93 -2.28 -0.61 17.14
N VAL A 94 -2.99 -1.05 16.11
CA VAL A 94 -3.54 -2.42 16.00
C VAL A 94 -2.49 -3.37 15.46
N TRP A 95 -1.81 -2.95 14.39
CA TRP A 95 -0.70 -3.67 13.79
C TRP A 95 0.51 -2.75 13.64
N GLY A 96 1.65 -3.17 14.16
CA GLY A 96 2.92 -2.46 14.13
C GLY A 96 3.98 -3.24 14.88
N GLY A 97 5.23 -3.16 14.44
CA GLY A 97 6.35 -3.94 14.97
C GLY A 97 6.98 -4.84 13.91
N ASP A 98 7.97 -5.63 14.32
CA ASP A 98 8.88 -6.35 13.42
C ASP A 98 8.64 -7.85 13.35
N THR A 99 7.69 -8.38 14.13
CA THR A 99 7.36 -9.82 14.13
C THR A 99 5.94 -10.03 13.62
N LYS A 100 5.65 -11.23 13.13
CA LYS A 100 4.33 -11.61 12.62
C LYS A 100 3.23 -11.47 13.68
N GLU A 101 3.55 -11.74 14.94
CA GLU A 101 2.61 -11.65 16.07
C GLU A 101 2.19 -10.21 16.34
N LEU A 102 3.10 -9.25 16.13
CA LEU A 102 2.86 -7.82 16.33
C LEU A 102 2.32 -7.15 15.06
N ASN A 103 2.63 -7.72 13.88
CA ASN A 103 2.38 -7.07 12.61
C ASN A 103 2.34 -8.08 11.46
N TYR A 104 1.14 -8.51 11.03
CA TYR A 104 1.02 -9.44 9.90
C TYR A 104 1.59 -8.90 8.58
N HIS A 105 1.75 -7.58 8.44
CA HIS A 105 2.30 -6.95 7.23
C HIS A 105 3.75 -7.35 6.95
N VAL A 106 4.48 -7.88 7.93
CA VAL A 106 5.87 -8.36 7.74
C VAL A 106 5.98 -9.45 6.66
N GLU A 107 4.87 -10.12 6.33
CA GLU A 107 4.81 -11.14 5.26
C GLU A 107 4.70 -10.52 3.85
N ASN A 108 4.44 -9.21 3.74
CA ASN A 108 4.36 -8.49 2.47
C ASN A 108 5.55 -7.53 2.31
N GLU A 109 6.36 -7.74 1.26
CA GLU A 109 7.60 -6.97 1.05
C GLU A 109 7.38 -5.45 0.99
N ALA A 110 6.32 -4.98 0.34
CA ALA A 110 6.03 -3.55 0.22
C ALA A 110 5.52 -2.95 1.55
N GLN A 111 4.85 -3.74 2.37
CA GLN A 111 4.13 -3.29 3.57
C GLN A 111 4.78 -3.75 4.88
N LYS A 112 5.91 -4.43 4.84
CA LYS A 112 6.50 -5.15 6.00
C LYS A 112 6.72 -4.30 7.26
N ASN A 113 6.73 -2.98 7.12
CA ASN A 113 6.86 -2.03 8.23
C ASN A 113 5.63 -1.11 8.35
N ALA A 114 4.47 -1.54 7.88
CA ALA A 114 3.23 -0.77 7.94
C ALA A 114 2.66 -0.71 9.36
N PHE A 115 1.82 0.31 9.56
CA PHE A 115 1.00 0.49 10.75
C PHE A 115 -0.46 0.51 10.36
N ASP A 116 -1.30 -0.25 11.07
CA ASP A 116 -2.74 -0.04 11.09
C ASP A 116 -3.11 0.58 12.44
N VAL A 117 -3.73 1.75 12.39
CA VAL A 117 -4.08 2.51 13.58
C VAL A 117 -5.55 2.88 13.60
N VAL A 118 -6.16 2.77 14.78
CA VAL A 118 -7.57 3.09 15.05
C VAL A 118 -7.67 4.06 16.21
N ILE A 119 -8.87 4.63 16.43
CA ILE A 119 -9.19 5.31 17.68
C ILE A 119 -10.00 4.34 18.54
N THR A 120 -9.64 4.21 19.81
CA THR A 120 -10.32 3.35 20.76
C THR A 120 -10.87 4.12 21.95
N ASP A 121 -11.94 3.58 22.55
CA ASP A 121 -12.43 4.02 23.87
C ASP A 121 -11.50 3.53 25.00
N GLU A 122 -11.86 3.86 26.24
CA GLU A 122 -11.11 3.43 27.44
C GLU A 122 -11.09 1.90 27.63
N LYS A 123 -12.05 1.19 27.04
CA LYS A 123 -12.15 -0.28 27.09
C LYS A 123 -11.41 -0.95 25.94
N GLY A 124 -10.88 -0.18 24.99
CA GLY A 124 -10.17 -0.67 23.81
C GLY A 124 -11.08 -1.00 22.62
N ASN A 125 -12.37 -0.62 22.64
CA ASN A 125 -13.26 -0.83 21.49
C ASN A 125 -13.00 0.23 20.43
N SER A 126 -12.96 -0.15 19.15
CA SER A 126 -12.80 0.77 18.01
C SER A 126 -14.12 1.41 17.55
N PHE A 127 -15.26 0.99 18.08
CA PHE A 127 -16.60 1.49 17.76
C PHE A 127 -17.46 1.67 19.02
N LYS A 128 -18.53 2.49 18.91
CA LYS A 128 -19.37 2.95 20.04
C LYS A 128 -20.74 2.27 20.14
N THR A 129 -21.17 1.50 19.14
CA THR A 129 -22.48 0.84 19.09
C THR A 129 -22.31 -0.67 18.81
N ASP A 130 -22.91 -1.20 17.77
CA ASP A 130 -22.79 -2.61 17.36
C ASP A 130 -21.78 -2.83 16.20
N GLY A 131 -21.11 -1.76 15.73
CA GLY A 131 -20.09 -1.80 14.69
C GLY A 131 -20.58 -2.15 13.30
N LYS A 132 -21.90 -2.08 13.03
CA LYS A 132 -22.45 -2.45 11.71
C LYS A 132 -22.38 -1.34 10.67
N ASN A 133 -22.20 -0.09 11.11
CA ASN A 133 -22.07 1.06 10.24
C ASN A 133 -20.70 1.71 10.40
N ASN A 134 -20.19 2.34 9.34
CA ASN A 134 -18.91 3.02 9.41
C ASN A 134 -18.92 4.17 10.43
N GLU A 135 -20.04 4.85 10.60
CA GLU A 135 -20.25 5.96 11.55
C GLU A 135 -20.16 5.51 13.02
N ASP A 136 -20.25 4.21 13.29
CA ASP A 136 -20.04 3.66 14.63
C ASP A 136 -18.57 3.72 15.04
N TYR A 137 -17.65 3.67 14.08
CA TYR A 137 -16.21 3.63 14.34
C TYR A 137 -15.64 5.01 14.65
N TYR A 138 -14.86 5.10 15.72
CA TYR A 138 -14.28 6.36 16.18
C TYR A 138 -13.31 6.98 15.16
N ALA A 139 -12.62 6.15 14.37
CA ALA A 139 -11.67 6.60 13.34
C ALA A 139 -12.37 7.11 12.07
N PHE A 140 -13.61 6.67 11.77
CA PHE A 140 -14.31 7.04 10.55
C PHE A 140 -14.54 8.56 10.45
N GLY A 141 -14.13 9.16 9.35
CA GLY A 141 -14.27 10.59 9.09
C GLY A 141 -13.27 11.47 9.87
N LYS A 142 -12.28 10.89 10.56
CA LYS A 142 -11.22 11.66 11.20
C LYS A 142 -10.21 12.17 10.18
N GLU A 143 -9.69 13.36 10.41
CA GLU A 143 -8.73 14.02 9.55
C GLU A 143 -7.39 13.26 9.50
N LEU A 144 -6.89 13.06 8.29
CA LEU A 144 -5.55 12.55 8.02
C LEU A 144 -4.73 13.70 7.42
N ILE A 145 -3.54 13.90 7.97
CA ILE A 145 -2.67 15.05 7.65
C ILE A 145 -1.32 14.60 7.11
N ALA A 146 -0.66 15.46 6.37
CA ALA A 146 0.70 15.22 5.88
C ALA A 146 1.69 15.19 7.07
N PRO A 147 2.45 14.08 7.27
CA PRO A 147 3.41 13.96 8.39
C PRO A 147 4.69 14.76 8.17
N CYS A 148 4.92 15.26 6.97
CA CYS A 148 6.06 16.10 6.57
C CYS A 148 5.72 16.89 5.31
N ASP A 149 6.62 17.79 4.91
CA ASP A 149 6.59 18.43 3.59
C ASP A 149 6.85 17.40 2.49
N GLY A 150 6.18 17.53 1.34
CA GLY A 150 6.38 16.63 0.20
C GLY A 150 5.55 16.98 -1.02
N GLU A 151 5.56 16.11 -2.01
CA GLU A 151 4.77 16.20 -3.23
C GLU A 151 3.81 15.02 -3.32
N ILE A 152 2.55 15.29 -3.62
CA ILE A 152 1.55 14.25 -3.89
C ILE A 152 1.86 13.61 -5.25
N VAL A 153 2.26 12.34 -5.26
CA VAL A 153 2.58 11.62 -6.50
C VAL A 153 1.46 10.70 -6.97
N LEU A 154 0.58 10.28 -6.06
CA LEU A 154 -0.61 9.49 -6.41
C LEU A 154 -1.81 9.94 -5.58
N VAL A 155 -2.97 10.01 -6.25
CA VAL A 155 -4.30 10.10 -5.62
C VAL A 155 -5.23 9.11 -6.30
N VAL A 156 -5.86 8.26 -5.51
CA VAL A 156 -7.00 7.43 -5.92
C VAL A 156 -8.16 7.77 -5.00
N ASP A 157 -9.29 8.18 -5.56
CA ASP A 157 -10.49 8.52 -4.79
C ASP A 157 -11.75 8.03 -5.51
N GLY A 158 -12.89 8.00 -4.80
CA GLY A 158 -14.17 7.58 -5.33
C GLY A 158 -14.51 6.10 -5.10
N ILE A 159 -13.62 5.30 -4.55
CA ILE A 159 -13.93 3.92 -4.15
C ILE A 159 -14.82 3.96 -2.92
N LYS A 160 -15.97 3.27 -3.00
CA LYS A 160 -16.97 3.24 -1.93
C LYS A 160 -16.40 2.62 -0.66
N ASP A 161 -16.74 3.20 0.49
CA ASP A 161 -16.48 2.57 1.78
C ASP A 161 -17.24 1.25 1.91
N ASN A 162 -16.57 0.23 2.46
CA ASN A 162 -17.17 -1.08 2.69
C ASN A 162 -18.22 -1.01 3.80
N VAL A 163 -19.13 -1.96 3.80
CA VAL A 163 -19.90 -2.29 5.01
C VAL A 163 -18.93 -2.96 5.98
N PRO A 164 -18.88 -2.57 7.28
CA PRO A 164 -17.97 -3.19 8.24
C PRO A 164 -18.07 -4.72 8.24
N GLY A 165 -16.92 -5.39 8.30
CA GLY A 165 -16.80 -6.85 8.16
C GLY A 165 -16.71 -7.35 6.72
N MET A 166 -16.97 -6.51 5.70
CA MET A 166 -16.84 -6.88 4.29
C MET A 166 -15.53 -6.33 3.70
N LEU A 167 -14.97 -7.02 2.72
CA LEU A 167 -13.75 -6.61 2.02
C LEU A 167 -14.04 -6.29 0.55
N ASN A 168 -13.29 -5.34 -0.01
CA ASN A 168 -13.24 -5.09 -1.45
C ASN A 168 -11.80 -5.31 -1.96
N PRO A 169 -11.47 -6.52 -2.44
CA PRO A 169 -10.11 -6.86 -2.84
C PRO A 169 -9.76 -6.40 -4.26
N ILE A 170 -10.67 -5.74 -5.00
CA ILE A 170 -10.44 -5.33 -6.40
C ILE A 170 -9.28 -4.33 -6.48
N TYR A 171 -9.21 -3.38 -5.56
CA TYR A 171 -8.09 -2.48 -5.38
C TYR A 171 -7.76 -2.42 -3.88
N VAL A 172 -6.78 -3.20 -3.48
CA VAL A 172 -6.43 -3.46 -2.06
C VAL A 172 -6.28 -2.19 -1.22
N PRO A 173 -5.57 -1.13 -1.67
CA PRO A 173 -5.41 0.07 -0.85
C PRO A 173 -6.67 0.93 -0.69
N GLY A 174 -7.71 0.72 -1.52
CA GLY A 174 -8.87 1.62 -1.52
C GLY A 174 -8.51 3.04 -1.94
N ASN A 175 -9.20 4.03 -1.40
CA ASN A 175 -8.84 5.42 -1.64
C ASN A 175 -7.47 5.72 -1.01
N THR A 176 -6.56 6.29 -1.79
CA THR A 176 -5.12 6.27 -1.50
C THR A 176 -4.48 7.62 -1.80
N VAL A 177 -3.55 8.03 -0.96
CA VAL A 177 -2.64 9.14 -1.22
C VAL A 177 -1.21 8.64 -1.05
N ILE A 178 -0.30 9.02 -1.96
CA ILE A 178 1.15 8.82 -1.79
C ILE A 178 1.84 10.17 -1.81
N ILE A 179 2.65 10.43 -0.78
CA ILE A 179 3.53 11.60 -0.68
C ILE A 179 4.96 11.17 -0.96
N LYS A 180 5.63 11.84 -1.89
CA LYS A 180 7.07 11.72 -2.11
C LYS A 180 7.79 12.80 -1.32
N THR A 181 8.74 12.40 -0.49
CA THR A 181 9.60 13.32 0.27
C THR A 181 10.79 13.80 -0.56
N ALA A 182 11.49 14.83 -0.08
CA ALA A 182 12.74 15.29 -0.69
C ALA A 182 13.85 14.21 -0.67
N ASN A 183 13.75 13.22 0.22
CA ASN A 183 14.68 12.10 0.34
C ASN A 183 14.30 10.90 -0.53
N ASN A 184 13.31 11.05 -1.45
CA ASN A 184 12.78 9.98 -2.31
C ASN A 184 12.17 8.81 -1.52
N GLU A 185 11.64 9.08 -0.34
CA GLU A 185 10.81 8.15 0.42
C GLU A 185 9.35 8.36 0.02
N TYR A 186 8.57 7.29 -0.12
CA TYR A 186 7.18 7.34 -0.54
C TYR A 186 6.29 6.95 0.63
N LEU A 187 5.57 7.92 1.17
CA LEU A 187 4.66 7.76 2.29
C LEU A 187 3.29 7.37 1.75
N PHE A 188 2.87 6.16 2.06
CA PHE A 188 1.67 5.53 1.54
C PHE A 188 0.55 5.55 2.58
N PHE A 189 -0.60 6.13 2.20
CA PHE A 189 -1.81 6.19 3.01
C PHE A 189 -2.92 5.47 2.29
N ALA A 190 -3.59 4.55 2.97
CA ALA A 190 -4.69 3.78 2.40
C ALA A 190 -6.00 3.95 3.18
N HIS A 191 -7.07 3.46 2.57
CA HIS A 191 -8.41 3.34 3.13
C HIS A 191 -9.10 4.68 3.45
N PHE A 192 -8.77 5.77 2.73
CA PHE A 192 -9.52 7.03 2.88
C PHE A 192 -11.02 6.84 2.62
N LYS A 193 -11.82 7.69 3.27
CA LYS A 193 -13.26 7.78 3.03
C LYS A 193 -13.53 8.23 1.60
N GLN A 194 -14.56 7.65 0.98
CA GLN A 194 -14.99 8.00 -0.37
C GLN A 194 -15.22 9.50 -0.52
N HIS A 195 -14.66 10.10 -1.58
CA HIS A 195 -14.77 11.53 -1.94
C HIS A 195 -14.30 12.51 -0.86
N SER A 196 -13.37 12.09 0.00
CA SER A 196 -12.86 12.92 1.08
C SER A 196 -11.46 13.49 0.84
N ILE A 197 -10.74 13.02 -0.17
CA ILE A 197 -9.37 13.47 -0.45
C ILE A 197 -9.43 14.89 -1.03
N VAL A 198 -8.70 15.82 -0.40
CA VAL A 198 -8.72 17.27 -0.75
C VAL A 198 -7.45 17.72 -1.49
N VAL A 199 -6.50 16.83 -1.68
CA VAL A 199 -5.24 17.09 -2.39
C VAL A 199 -5.27 16.50 -3.81
N LYS A 200 -4.35 16.96 -4.67
CA LYS A 200 -4.26 16.52 -6.07
C LYS A 200 -2.84 16.08 -6.40
N GLN A 201 -2.71 15.13 -7.32
CA GLN A 201 -1.41 14.72 -7.85
C GLN A 201 -0.64 15.93 -8.41
N GLY A 202 0.67 16.00 -8.11
CA GLY A 202 1.56 17.12 -8.41
C GLY A 202 1.50 18.26 -7.39
N GLN A 203 0.57 18.24 -6.42
CA GLN A 203 0.49 19.27 -5.39
C GLN A 203 1.61 19.10 -4.36
N LYS A 204 2.26 20.20 -3.99
CA LYS A 204 3.15 20.26 -2.82
C LYS A 204 2.31 20.48 -1.55
N VAL A 205 2.60 19.71 -0.53
CA VAL A 205 1.96 19.79 0.77
C VAL A 205 2.96 20.13 1.85
N LYS A 206 2.47 20.74 2.92
CA LYS A 206 3.23 21.07 4.13
C LYS A 206 2.87 20.13 5.26
N GLN A 207 3.80 19.90 6.19
CA GLN A 207 3.52 19.15 7.41
C GLN A 207 2.28 19.72 8.11
N GLY A 208 1.37 18.85 8.54
CA GLY A 208 0.09 19.22 9.17
C GLY A 208 -1.03 19.57 8.19
N GLN A 209 -0.78 19.64 6.89
CA GLN A 209 -1.81 19.92 5.90
C GLN A 209 -2.78 18.75 5.76
N LEU A 210 -4.10 19.05 5.72
CA LEU A 210 -5.16 18.06 5.51
C LEU A 210 -4.98 17.35 4.16
N LEU A 211 -5.05 16.03 4.18
CA LEU A 211 -5.05 15.17 2.99
C LEU A 211 -6.45 14.66 2.63
N GLY A 212 -7.23 14.31 3.64
CA GLY A 212 -8.57 13.74 3.53
C GLY A 212 -9.03 13.14 4.85
N LEU A 213 -10.05 12.28 4.80
CA LEU A 213 -10.64 11.68 6.00
C LEU A 213 -10.40 10.17 6.02
N CYS A 214 -10.18 9.62 7.19
CA CYS A 214 -10.10 8.17 7.43
C CYS A 214 -11.42 7.50 7.06
N GLY A 215 -11.36 6.39 6.34
CA GLY A 215 -12.52 5.64 5.86
C GLY A 215 -12.35 4.14 6.01
N ASN A 216 -13.08 3.39 5.16
CA ASN A 216 -13.09 1.92 5.18
C ASN A 216 -13.14 1.36 3.74
N SER A 217 -12.41 1.96 2.80
CA SER A 217 -12.40 1.55 1.39
C SER A 217 -11.33 0.50 1.09
N GLY A 218 -11.51 -0.30 0.05
CA GLY A 218 -10.52 -1.31 -0.37
C GLY A 218 -10.54 -2.58 0.48
N ASN A 219 -9.38 -3.20 0.73
CA ASN A 219 -9.27 -4.43 1.53
C ASN A 219 -9.23 -4.13 3.03
N SER A 220 -10.29 -3.54 3.54
CA SER A 220 -10.46 -3.09 4.91
C SER A 220 -11.80 -3.55 5.47
N THR A 221 -11.82 -4.12 6.68
CA THR A 221 -13.02 -4.60 7.37
C THR A 221 -13.60 -3.58 8.36
N GLU A 222 -12.80 -2.61 8.78
CA GLU A 222 -13.22 -1.54 9.69
C GLU A 222 -12.44 -0.26 9.39
N SER A 223 -12.97 0.88 9.84
CA SER A 223 -12.31 2.16 9.63
C SER A 223 -10.99 2.27 10.40
N HIS A 224 -9.89 2.39 9.66
CA HIS A 224 -8.55 2.58 10.19
C HIS A 224 -7.68 3.35 9.21
N LEU A 225 -6.57 3.89 9.68
CA LEU A 225 -5.50 4.35 8.79
C LEU A 225 -4.47 3.23 8.65
N HIS A 226 -4.26 2.79 7.41
CA HIS A 226 -3.07 2.04 7.03
C HIS A 226 -2.00 3.02 6.52
N PHE A 227 -0.83 3.00 7.15
CA PHE A 227 0.29 3.86 6.81
C PHE A 227 1.59 3.08 6.74
N HIS A 228 2.36 3.28 5.66
CA HIS A 228 3.74 2.79 5.58
C HIS A 228 4.61 3.71 4.72
N ILE A 229 5.91 3.48 4.78
CA ILE A 229 6.89 4.09 3.87
C ILE A 229 7.42 3.01 2.94
N GLN A 230 7.57 3.33 1.67
CA GLN A 230 8.17 2.44 0.68
C GLN A 230 9.27 3.16 -0.12
N ASN A 231 10.18 2.38 -0.69
CA ASN A 231 11.39 2.89 -1.37
C ASN A 231 11.15 3.39 -2.79
N VAL A 232 10.01 3.05 -3.42
CA VAL A 232 9.59 3.52 -4.74
C VAL A 232 8.07 3.70 -4.78
N GLU A 233 7.55 4.43 -5.76
CA GLU A 233 6.12 4.74 -5.86
C GLU A 233 5.24 3.50 -6.09
N ASP A 234 5.67 2.58 -6.96
CA ASP A 234 4.89 1.40 -7.35
C ASP A 234 4.95 0.31 -6.27
N MET A 235 3.85 0.11 -5.53
CA MET A 235 3.74 -0.89 -4.47
C MET A 235 3.98 -2.33 -4.93
N ASN A 236 3.84 -2.63 -6.23
CA ASN A 236 4.04 -3.99 -6.74
C ASN A 236 5.52 -4.41 -6.77
N ILE A 237 6.44 -3.44 -6.71
CA ILE A 237 7.89 -3.67 -6.73
C ILE A 237 8.60 -3.06 -5.52
N ALA A 238 7.85 -2.35 -4.68
CA ALA A 238 8.39 -1.65 -3.53
C ALA A 238 8.88 -2.60 -2.43
N THR A 239 9.78 -2.07 -1.62
CA THR A 239 10.16 -2.62 -0.32
C THR A 239 9.77 -1.62 0.76
N GLY A 240 9.09 -2.11 1.80
CA GLY A 240 8.70 -1.31 2.96
C GLY A 240 9.94 -0.83 3.74
N VAL A 241 9.95 0.44 4.07
CA VAL A 241 11.01 1.12 4.81
C VAL A 241 10.63 1.23 6.27
N LYS A 242 11.55 0.92 7.20
CA LYS A 242 11.27 1.05 8.64
C LYS A 242 10.97 2.51 8.97
N CYS A 243 9.81 2.75 9.59
CA CYS A 243 9.31 4.09 9.85
C CYS A 243 9.53 4.52 11.30
N TYR A 244 10.20 5.66 11.48
CA TYR A 244 10.41 6.32 12.77
C TYR A 244 9.82 7.71 12.76
N PHE A 245 9.20 8.09 13.88
CA PHE A 245 8.65 9.42 14.11
C PHE A 245 9.57 10.23 15.02
N ASP A 246 9.74 11.53 14.73
CA ASP A 246 10.81 12.34 15.34
C ASP A 246 10.58 12.55 16.84
N LYS A 247 9.55 13.31 17.21
CA LYS A 247 9.21 13.59 18.61
C LYS A 247 7.71 13.44 18.83
N VAL A 248 7.33 12.43 19.58
CA VAL A 248 5.94 12.00 19.73
C VAL A 248 5.62 11.59 21.17
N GLN A 249 4.35 11.47 21.50
CA GLN A 249 3.90 10.84 22.72
C GLN A 249 3.47 9.40 22.45
N VAL A 250 3.94 8.49 23.29
CA VAL A 250 3.62 7.05 23.27
C VAL A 250 3.28 6.62 24.69
N ASN A 251 2.08 6.14 24.90
CA ASN A 251 1.59 5.68 26.24
C ASN A 251 1.78 6.78 27.31
N GLY A 252 1.52 8.05 26.95
CA GLY A 252 1.67 9.21 27.84
C GLY A 252 3.11 9.70 28.03
N GLN A 253 4.12 9.05 27.43
CA GLN A 253 5.52 9.43 27.52
C GLN A 253 6.04 10.02 26.21
N THR A 254 6.88 11.05 26.30
CA THR A 254 7.59 11.57 25.13
C THR A 254 8.66 10.60 24.69
N LYS A 255 8.63 10.22 23.41
CA LYS A 255 9.65 9.42 22.75
C LYS A 255 10.24 10.24 21.60
N ASN A 256 11.52 10.06 21.37
CA ASN A 256 12.22 10.61 20.21
C ASN A 256 12.65 9.44 19.32
N ASP A 257 12.57 9.64 18.00
CA ASP A 257 13.04 8.65 17.02
C ASP A 257 12.44 7.27 17.29
N TYR A 258 11.11 7.20 17.31
CA TYR A 258 10.37 6.02 17.75
C TYR A 258 9.57 5.38 16.61
N SER A 259 9.65 4.06 16.50
CA SER A 259 8.80 3.24 15.62
C SER A 259 7.75 2.54 16.46
N PRO A 260 6.46 2.87 16.34
CA PRO A 260 5.39 2.32 17.16
C PRO A 260 5.25 0.80 17.02
N ILE A 261 4.79 0.16 18.08
CA ILE A 261 4.47 -1.27 18.10
C ILE A 261 3.00 -1.50 18.48
N GLN A 262 2.51 -2.70 18.25
CA GLN A 262 1.14 -3.09 18.59
C GLN A 262 0.79 -2.72 20.04
N LYS A 263 -0.43 -2.18 20.23
CA LYS A 263 -1.01 -1.69 21.49
C LYS A 263 -0.46 -0.34 21.98
N ASP A 264 0.48 0.29 21.31
CA ASP A 264 0.86 1.64 21.65
C ASP A 264 -0.31 2.62 21.45
N LYS A 265 -0.52 3.52 22.41
CA LYS A 265 -1.34 4.71 22.27
C LYS A 265 -0.45 5.87 21.87
N ILE A 266 -0.70 6.44 20.72
CA ILE A 266 0.21 7.36 20.04
C ILE A 266 -0.49 8.67 19.71
N ARG A 267 0.23 9.80 19.86
CA ARG A 267 -0.23 11.12 19.46
C ARG A 267 0.93 12.09 19.21
N ASN A 268 0.67 13.12 18.45
CA ASN A 268 1.58 14.25 18.31
C ASN A 268 1.69 15.05 19.62
N ILE A 269 2.80 15.79 19.77
CA ILE A 269 3.04 16.69 20.93
C ILE A 269 2.41 18.04 20.66
#